data_3e77f35af10f81e023561d890b9f4217
#
_entry.id   3e77f35af10f81e023561d890b9f4217
#
_cell.length_a   1.000
_cell.length_b   1.000
_cell.length_c   1.000
_cell.angle_alpha   90.00
_cell.angle_beta   90.00
_cell.angle_gamma   90.00
#
_symmetry.space_group_name_H-M   'P 1'
#
loop_
_entity.id
_entity.type
_entity.pdbx_description
1 polymer ?
#
loop_
_entity_poly.entity_id
_entity_poly.type
_entity_poly.pdbx_seq_one_letter_code
_entity_poly.pdbx_strand_id
1 'polypeptide(L)'
;RYGAIYRCPNLSCPSQVRGRIVHFASRSCMDIQGLGVSAVDKIVETLGVKDPADLYKLTLGDLLKLENFKEKSAGNLLSSIEASKNRELWRLIFALGILEIGEQFAKDLARKYGTLDALMAAPLEDLESNQGFGSRSKKKDSDSTGGSVRALSIRAFFDDPNNRALIERLRAAGLNFGSKPLSNVDAASLPLSGKIFVFTGTLQSMGRSKAKEIVESLGGRSASGVSKSTDF
;
A
#
# COMPACT_ATOMS: atom_id res chain seq x y z
N ARG A 1 5.53 12.55 -20.22
CA ARG A 1 4.26 13.30 -20.11
C ARG A 1 3.12 12.31 -20.13
N TYR A 2 2.47 12.08 -19.01
CA TYR A 2 1.22 11.35 -18.95
C TYR A 2 0.14 12.34 -18.48
N GLY A 3 -0.71 12.80 -19.41
CA GLY A 3 -1.82 13.72 -19.13
C GLY A 3 -1.39 15.13 -18.72
N ALA A 4 -2.36 15.94 -18.24
CA ALA A 4 -2.16 17.32 -17.82
C ALA A 4 -1.47 17.49 -16.45
N ILE A 5 -1.03 16.42 -15.81
CA ILE A 5 -0.41 16.47 -14.50
C ILE A 5 1.11 16.52 -14.64
N TYR A 6 1.69 17.66 -14.28
CA TYR A 6 3.15 17.82 -14.18
C TYR A 6 3.62 17.26 -12.84
N ARG A 7 4.57 16.31 -12.86
CA ARG A 7 5.23 15.79 -11.67
C ARG A 7 6.70 16.14 -11.70
N CYS A 8 7.25 16.52 -10.56
CA CYS A 8 8.69 16.76 -10.43
C CYS A 8 9.43 15.41 -10.61
N PRO A 9 10.37 15.29 -11.55
CA PRO A 9 11.13 14.04 -11.74
C PRO A 9 12.22 13.84 -10.68
N ASN A 10 12.52 14.85 -9.87
CA ASN A 10 13.56 14.77 -8.85
C ASN A 10 13.05 14.03 -7.61
N LEU A 11 13.46 12.79 -7.44
CA LEU A 11 13.12 11.95 -6.28
C LEU A 11 13.67 12.48 -4.95
N SER A 12 14.74 13.27 -5.01
CA SER A 12 15.35 13.93 -3.84
C SER A 12 14.74 15.31 -3.53
N CYS A 13 13.72 15.73 -4.28
CA CYS A 13 13.01 16.98 -4.00
C CYS A 13 12.34 16.89 -2.61
N PRO A 14 12.58 17.84 -1.69
CA PRO A 14 12.02 17.80 -0.34
C PRO A 14 10.49 17.62 -0.30
N SER A 15 9.77 18.25 -1.22
CA SER A 15 8.31 18.10 -1.33
C SER A 15 7.91 16.67 -1.74
N GLN A 16 8.68 16.02 -2.62
CA GLN A 16 8.45 14.63 -3.01
C GLN A 16 8.75 13.67 -1.85
N VAL A 17 9.85 13.90 -1.14
CA VAL A 17 10.23 13.13 0.05
C VAL A 17 9.13 13.19 1.11
N ARG A 18 8.65 14.40 1.45
CA ARG A 18 7.55 14.60 2.40
C ARG A 18 6.28 13.87 1.97
N GLY A 19 5.87 14.08 0.73
CA GLY A 19 4.67 13.43 0.18
C GLY A 19 4.73 11.91 0.24
N ARG A 20 5.88 11.32 -0.10
CA ARG A 20 6.11 9.86 -0.03
C ARG A 20 6.06 9.33 1.40
N ILE A 21 6.66 10.03 2.36
CA ILE A 21 6.65 9.64 3.77
C ILE A 21 5.23 9.77 4.34
N VAL A 22 4.50 10.85 4.06
CA VAL A 22 3.11 11.03 4.49
C VAL A 22 2.21 9.93 3.92
N HIS A 23 2.35 9.62 2.62
CA HIS A 23 1.62 8.52 2.00
C HIS A 23 1.95 7.18 2.67
N PHE A 24 3.22 6.86 2.81
CA PHE A 24 3.69 5.63 3.45
C PHE A 24 3.13 5.45 4.87
N ALA A 25 3.14 6.52 5.65
CA ALA A 25 2.66 6.50 7.04
C ALA A 25 1.13 6.53 7.17
N SER A 26 0.40 6.81 6.10
CA SER A 26 -1.05 6.99 6.12
C SER A 26 -1.80 5.74 6.64
N ARG A 27 -3.04 5.95 7.12
CA ARG A 27 -3.90 4.90 7.67
C ARG A 27 -4.19 3.76 6.69
N SER A 28 -4.28 4.07 5.40
CA SER A 28 -4.49 3.07 4.32
C SER A 28 -3.21 2.32 3.94
N CYS A 29 -2.04 2.80 4.35
CA CYS A 29 -0.74 2.20 4.12
C CYS A 29 -0.20 1.54 5.40
N MET A 30 0.93 1.97 5.90
CA MET A 30 1.58 1.38 7.08
C MET A 30 0.94 1.80 8.41
N ASP A 31 0.01 2.75 8.40
CA ASP A 31 -0.77 3.22 9.56
C ASP A 31 0.12 3.58 10.76
N ILE A 32 1.08 4.46 10.51
CA ILE A 32 2.00 4.96 11.54
C ILE A 32 1.34 6.16 12.24
N GLN A 33 0.77 5.90 13.41
CA GLN A 33 0.09 6.94 14.19
C GLN A 33 1.09 7.96 14.74
N GLY A 34 0.70 9.22 14.74
CA GLY A 34 1.56 10.32 15.19
C GLY A 34 2.46 10.89 14.08
N LEU A 35 2.49 10.29 12.90
CA LEU A 35 3.29 10.74 11.75
C LEU A 35 2.41 11.48 10.73
N GLY A 36 1.76 12.56 11.16
CA GLY A 36 1.03 13.47 10.28
C GLY A 36 1.96 14.44 9.53
N VAL A 37 1.39 15.26 8.63
CA VAL A 37 2.15 16.19 7.77
C VAL A 37 3.14 17.06 8.57
N SER A 38 2.68 17.71 9.64
CA SER A 38 3.55 18.57 10.48
C SER A 38 4.69 17.80 11.16
N ALA A 39 4.46 16.55 11.59
CA ALA A 39 5.52 15.72 12.17
C ALA A 39 6.53 15.30 11.10
N VAL A 40 6.06 14.92 9.90
CA VAL A 40 6.93 14.59 8.77
C VAL A 40 7.78 15.78 8.36
N ASP A 41 7.22 16.99 8.29
CA ASP A 41 7.98 18.20 7.96
C ASP A 41 9.16 18.39 8.92
N LYS A 42 8.91 18.33 10.24
CA LYS A 42 9.95 18.45 11.27
C LYS A 42 11.01 17.34 11.16
N ILE A 43 10.59 16.10 10.97
CA ILE A 43 11.48 14.94 10.84
C ILE A 43 12.39 15.10 9.61
N VAL A 44 11.83 15.50 8.48
CA VAL A 44 12.60 15.72 7.25
C VAL A 44 13.58 16.91 7.41
N GLU A 45 13.12 18.02 7.97
CA GLU A 45 13.93 19.25 8.08
C GLU A 45 15.02 19.11 9.15
N THR A 46 14.70 18.56 10.32
CA THR A 46 15.62 18.55 11.46
C THR A 46 16.49 17.31 11.49
N LEU A 47 15.92 16.14 11.15
CA LEU A 47 16.63 14.85 11.23
C LEU A 47 17.17 14.37 9.88
N GLY A 48 16.88 15.07 8.79
CA GLY A 48 17.40 14.75 7.47
C GLY A 48 16.89 13.43 6.89
N VAL A 49 15.69 12.97 7.29
CA VAL A 49 15.05 11.76 6.76
C VAL A 49 14.78 11.96 5.27
N LYS A 50 15.25 11.03 4.44
CA LYS A 50 15.21 11.12 2.97
C LYS A 50 14.16 10.20 2.33
N ASP A 51 13.77 9.15 3.02
CA ASP A 51 12.79 8.18 2.54
C ASP A 51 12.14 7.40 3.70
N PRO A 52 11.09 6.60 3.42
CA PRO A 52 10.38 5.83 4.45
C PRO A 52 11.25 4.85 5.24
N ALA A 53 12.34 4.32 4.68
CA ALA A 53 13.19 3.36 5.41
C ALA A 53 13.99 4.02 6.54
N ASP A 54 14.24 5.33 6.45
CA ASP A 54 14.91 6.07 7.52
C ASP A 54 14.04 6.20 8.78
N LEU A 55 12.71 6.11 8.65
CA LEU A 55 11.80 6.13 9.80
C LEU A 55 12.10 4.99 10.80
N TYR A 56 12.50 3.84 10.31
CA TYR A 56 12.81 2.66 11.12
C TYR A 56 14.17 2.72 11.83
N LYS A 57 14.96 3.78 11.56
CA LYS A 57 16.24 4.06 12.23
C LYS A 57 16.12 5.11 13.33
N LEU A 58 14.97 5.78 13.42
CA LEU A 58 14.75 6.84 14.40
C LEU A 58 14.81 6.31 15.82
N THR A 59 15.52 7.05 16.68
CA THR A 59 15.64 6.76 18.11
C THR A 59 14.83 7.75 18.94
N LEU A 60 14.60 7.41 20.20
CA LEU A 60 13.96 8.33 21.16
C LEU A 60 14.74 9.65 21.24
N GLY A 61 16.08 9.57 21.31
CA GLY A 61 16.95 10.77 21.36
C GLY A 61 16.83 11.66 20.14
N ASP A 62 16.57 11.08 18.94
CA ASP A 62 16.34 11.88 17.74
C ASP A 62 15.01 12.63 17.79
N LEU A 63 13.95 11.94 18.20
CA LEU A 63 12.62 12.54 18.30
C LEU A 63 12.54 13.63 19.38
N LEU A 64 13.29 13.51 20.47
CA LEU A 64 13.35 14.52 21.53
C LEU A 64 14.06 15.83 21.11
N LYS A 65 14.82 15.82 20.01
CA LYS A 65 15.38 17.04 19.41
C LYS A 65 14.34 17.90 18.70
N LEU A 66 13.16 17.30 18.38
CA LEU A 66 12.11 17.99 17.65
C LEU A 66 11.22 18.80 18.59
N GLU A 67 10.89 20.03 18.18
CA GLU A 67 9.91 20.84 18.90
C GLU A 67 8.56 20.11 19.03
N ASN A 68 7.97 20.20 20.21
CA ASN A 68 6.68 19.57 20.58
C ASN A 68 6.70 18.05 20.72
N PHE A 69 7.85 17.39 20.59
CA PHE A 69 7.98 15.99 20.98
C PHE A 69 8.46 15.89 22.42
N LYS A 70 7.67 15.19 23.24
CA LYS A 70 8.01 14.78 24.61
C LYS A 70 8.15 13.28 24.67
N GLU A 71 8.73 12.75 25.74
CA GLU A 71 8.96 11.31 25.92
C GLU A 71 7.74 10.45 25.56
N LYS A 72 6.56 10.84 26.03
CA LYS A 72 5.31 10.10 25.76
C LYS A 72 4.95 10.09 24.26
N SER A 73 5.01 11.24 23.58
CA SER A 73 4.66 11.33 22.16
C SER A 73 5.70 10.66 21.28
N ALA A 74 6.98 10.81 21.62
CA ALA A 74 8.08 10.14 20.92
C ALA A 74 8.01 8.61 21.11
N GLY A 75 7.78 8.13 22.33
CA GLY A 75 7.58 6.71 22.62
C GLY A 75 6.37 6.10 21.88
N ASN A 76 5.24 6.81 21.84
CA ASN A 76 4.07 6.37 21.07
C ASN A 76 4.37 6.28 19.57
N LEU A 77 5.08 7.27 19.01
CA LEU A 77 5.48 7.23 17.60
C LEU A 77 6.40 6.04 17.30
N LEU A 78 7.43 5.82 18.12
CA LEU A 78 8.34 4.67 17.93
C LEU A 78 7.60 3.33 18.05
N SER A 79 6.68 3.20 19.02
CA SER A 79 5.84 2.01 19.13
C SER A 79 4.97 1.79 17.89
N SER A 80 4.43 2.88 17.31
CA SER A 80 3.65 2.81 16.09
C SER A 80 4.49 2.45 14.87
N ILE A 81 5.72 2.96 14.76
CA ILE A 81 6.68 2.58 13.73
C ILE A 81 7.00 1.08 13.85
N GLU A 82 7.28 0.59 15.05
CA GLU A 82 7.58 -0.82 15.28
C GLU A 82 6.38 -1.72 14.94
N ALA A 83 5.18 -1.35 15.39
CA ALA A 83 3.95 -2.08 15.06
C ALA A 83 3.66 -2.13 13.55
N SER A 84 4.08 -1.12 12.79
CA SER A 84 3.88 -1.06 11.35
C SER A 84 4.62 -2.16 10.59
N LYS A 85 5.71 -2.70 11.13
CA LYS A 85 6.49 -3.78 10.51
C LYS A 85 5.65 -5.02 10.23
N ASN A 86 4.63 -5.27 11.05
CA ASN A 86 3.76 -6.45 10.96
C ASN A 86 2.50 -6.22 10.11
N ARG A 87 2.40 -5.07 9.41
CA ARG A 87 1.27 -4.82 8.51
C ARG A 87 1.28 -5.78 7.33
N GLU A 88 0.10 -6.03 6.77
CA GLU A 88 -0.09 -6.95 5.65
C GLU A 88 0.67 -6.50 4.40
N LEU A 89 1.14 -7.45 3.60
CA LEU A 89 1.90 -7.22 2.37
C LEU A 89 1.25 -6.20 1.43
N TRP A 90 -0.07 -6.25 1.26
CA TRP A 90 -0.78 -5.33 0.36
C TRP A 90 -0.63 -3.86 0.78
N ARG A 91 -0.53 -3.61 2.10
CA ARG A 91 -0.31 -2.27 2.64
C ARG A 91 1.08 -1.76 2.27
N LEU A 92 2.08 -2.62 2.36
CA LEU A 92 3.44 -2.29 1.91
C LEU A 92 3.47 -2.00 0.41
N ILE A 93 2.86 -2.84 -0.43
CA ILE A 93 2.78 -2.63 -1.88
C ILE A 93 2.13 -1.27 -2.18
N PHE A 94 1.02 -0.94 -1.52
CA PHE A 94 0.36 0.34 -1.69
C PHE A 94 1.20 1.51 -1.17
N ALA A 95 1.88 1.34 -0.02
CA ALA A 95 2.75 2.34 0.60
C ALA A 95 3.98 2.68 -0.25
N LEU A 96 4.47 1.77 -1.08
CA LEU A 96 5.56 2.04 -2.02
C LEU A 96 5.20 3.11 -3.05
N GLY A 97 3.91 3.40 -3.26
CA GLY A 97 3.45 4.47 -4.13
C GLY A 97 3.72 4.22 -5.62
N ILE A 98 3.67 2.96 -6.05
CA ILE A 98 3.81 2.58 -7.47
C ILE A 98 2.70 3.26 -8.28
N LEU A 99 3.07 3.91 -9.38
CA LEU A 99 2.14 4.64 -10.22
C LEU A 99 1.00 3.72 -10.71
N GLU A 100 -0.24 4.22 -10.73
CA GLU A 100 -1.46 3.49 -11.16
C GLU A 100 -1.84 2.29 -10.26
N ILE A 101 -1.13 2.06 -9.15
CA ILE A 101 -1.43 1.00 -8.21
C ILE A 101 -2.18 1.58 -7.01
N GLY A 102 -3.51 1.43 -7.01
CA GLY A 102 -4.36 1.78 -5.87
C GLY A 102 -4.47 0.65 -4.84
N GLU A 103 -5.12 0.94 -3.72
CA GLU A 103 -5.29 0.00 -2.59
C GLU A 103 -5.87 -1.35 -3.04
N GLN A 104 -6.94 -1.35 -3.85
CA GLN A 104 -7.57 -2.60 -4.29
C GLN A 104 -6.62 -3.44 -5.15
N PHE A 105 -5.89 -2.80 -6.06
CA PHE A 105 -4.95 -3.50 -6.92
C PHE A 105 -3.75 -4.04 -6.13
N ALA A 106 -3.29 -3.32 -5.10
CA ALA A 106 -2.26 -3.81 -4.17
C ALA A 106 -2.72 -5.07 -3.41
N LYS A 107 -4.00 -5.15 -2.99
CA LYS A 107 -4.59 -6.35 -2.39
C LYS A 107 -4.62 -7.53 -3.36
N ASP A 108 -4.99 -7.28 -4.62
CA ASP A 108 -5.03 -8.32 -5.65
C ASP A 108 -3.62 -8.83 -5.99
N LEU A 109 -2.61 -7.93 -6.06
CA LEU A 109 -1.20 -8.31 -6.23
C LEU A 109 -0.70 -9.14 -5.04
N ALA A 110 -0.95 -8.70 -3.80
CA ALA A 110 -0.53 -9.43 -2.61
C ALA A 110 -1.16 -10.83 -2.56
N ARG A 111 -2.43 -10.96 -2.94
CA ARG A 111 -3.12 -12.26 -3.01
C ARG A 111 -2.52 -13.18 -4.08
N LYS A 112 -2.24 -12.63 -5.27
CA LYS A 112 -1.69 -13.43 -6.38
C LYS A 112 -0.27 -13.90 -6.12
N TYR A 113 0.60 -12.99 -5.67
CA TYR A 113 2.03 -13.28 -5.57
C TYR A 113 2.46 -13.76 -4.17
N GLY A 114 1.70 -13.46 -3.12
CA GLY A 114 1.96 -13.88 -1.75
C GLY A 114 3.17 -13.23 -1.09
N THR A 115 4.21 -12.90 -1.84
CA THR A 115 5.43 -12.21 -1.37
C THR A 115 5.80 -11.06 -2.28
N LEU A 116 6.49 -10.05 -1.74
CA LEU A 116 7.02 -8.96 -2.54
C LEU A 116 8.08 -9.46 -3.54
N ASP A 117 8.88 -10.45 -3.14
CA ASP A 117 9.91 -11.02 -4.01
C ASP A 117 9.31 -11.71 -5.26
N ALA A 118 8.22 -12.46 -5.07
CA ALA A 118 7.51 -13.06 -6.19
C ALA A 118 6.93 -11.99 -7.15
N LEU A 119 6.40 -10.90 -6.60
CA LEU A 119 5.92 -9.77 -7.40
C LEU A 119 7.07 -9.08 -8.15
N MET A 120 8.22 -8.88 -7.51
CA MET A 120 9.41 -8.29 -8.13
C MET A 120 9.97 -9.17 -9.26
N ALA A 121 9.91 -10.48 -9.12
CA ALA A 121 10.38 -11.45 -10.11
C ALA A 121 9.35 -11.73 -11.23
N ALA A 122 8.11 -11.28 -11.11
CA ALA A 122 7.04 -11.62 -12.05
C ALA A 122 7.35 -11.08 -13.45
N PRO A 123 7.22 -11.90 -14.51
CA PRO A 123 7.41 -11.44 -15.89
C PRO A 123 6.30 -10.47 -16.29
N LEU A 124 6.59 -9.64 -17.32
CA LEU A 124 5.65 -8.60 -17.77
C LEU A 124 4.31 -9.21 -18.21
N GLU A 125 4.34 -10.32 -18.92
CA GLU A 125 3.17 -11.04 -19.44
C GLU A 125 2.25 -11.51 -18.30
N ASP A 126 2.83 -11.93 -17.18
CA ASP A 126 2.06 -12.34 -16.00
C ASP A 126 1.42 -11.14 -15.28
N LEU A 127 2.12 -10.01 -15.25
CA LEU A 127 1.57 -8.75 -14.72
C LEU A 127 0.44 -8.21 -15.61
N GLU A 128 0.54 -8.37 -16.93
CA GLU A 128 -0.48 -7.96 -17.91
C GLU A 128 -1.73 -8.83 -17.84
N SER A 129 -1.58 -10.13 -17.57
CA SER A 129 -2.70 -11.06 -17.43
C SER A 129 -3.64 -10.73 -16.27
N ASN A 130 -3.23 -9.86 -15.35
CA ASN A 130 -4.04 -9.35 -14.25
C ASN A 130 -5.16 -8.37 -14.66
N GLN A 131 -5.50 -8.25 -15.94
CA GLN A 131 -6.56 -7.37 -16.47
C GLN A 131 -7.97 -7.65 -15.89
N GLY A 132 -8.17 -8.73 -15.15
CA GLY A 132 -9.48 -9.19 -14.66
C GLY A 132 -10.03 -8.48 -13.42
N PHE A 133 -9.27 -7.64 -12.73
CA PHE A 133 -9.69 -7.10 -11.44
C PHE A 133 -10.03 -5.60 -11.51
N GLY A 134 -11.25 -5.29 -11.97
CA GLY A 134 -11.87 -4.02 -11.63
C GLY A 134 -12.16 -3.02 -12.74
N SER A 135 -12.08 -3.37 -14.03
CA SER A 135 -12.62 -2.48 -15.08
C SER A 135 -13.77 -3.13 -15.84
N ARG A 136 -14.98 -2.97 -15.31
CA ARG A 136 -16.21 -3.07 -16.09
C ARG A 136 -16.48 -1.77 -16.85
N SER A 137 -15.55 -1.26 -17.61
CA SER A 137 -15.91 -0.40 -18.73
C SER A 137 -15.78 -1.21 -20.01
N LYS A 138 -16.90 -1.86 -20.40
CA LYS A 138 -17.15 -2.23 -21.77
C LYS A 138 -17.29 -0.94 -22.58
N LYS A 139 -16.21 -0.25 -22.83
CA LYS A 139 -16.04 0.54 -24.03
C LYS A 139 -15.07 -0.22 -24.91
N LYS A 140 -15.60 -0.76 -25.96
CA LYS A 140 -14.93 -1.22 -27.15
C LYS A 140 -14.34 0.02 -27.88
N ASP A 141 -13.39 0.66 -27.25
CA ASP A 141 -12.46 1.53 -27.92
C ASP A 141 -11.14 0.79 -27.95
N SER A 142 -10.62 0.62 -29.13
CA SER A 142 -9.51 -0.20 -29.57
C SER A 142 -8.14 0.21 -29.01
N ASP A 143 -8.07 0.65 -27.75
CA ASP A 143 -6.84 0.98 -27.06
C ASP A 143 -6.83 0.26 -25.70
N SER A 144 -6.44 -1.03 -25.73
CA SER A 144 -6.34 -1.93 -24.56
C SER A 144 -5.12 -1.62 -23.69
N THR A 145 -4.77 -0.34 -23.55
CA THR A 145 -3.52 0.12 -22.93
C THR A 145 -3.53 0.11 -21.40
N GLY A 146 -4.69 -0.04 -20.75
CA GLY A 146 -4.79 0.13 -19.29
C GLY A 146 -4.10 -0.97 -18.47
N GLY A 147 -4.11 -2.21 -18.93
CA GLY A 147 -3.42 -3.33 -18.28
C GLY A 147 -1.91 -3.22 -18.45
N SER A 148 -1.47 -2.92 -19.65
CA SER A 148 -0.06 -2.70 -20.00
C SER A 148 0.56 -1.53 -19.22
N VAL A 149 -0.16 -0.42 -19.02
CA VAL A 149 0.34 0.75 -18.27
C VAL A 149 0.67 0.39 -16.81
N ARG A 150 -0.19 -0.36 -16.13
CA ARG A 150 0.06 -0.80 -14.74
C ARG A 150 1.22 -1.78 -14.66
N ALA A 151 1.27 -2.76 -15.55
CA ALA A 151 2.36 -3.74 -15.63
C ALA A 151 3.70 -3.04 -15.89
N LEU A 152 3.74 -2.11 -16.83
CA LEU A 152 4.92 -1.29 -17.10
C LEU A 152 5.30 -0.41 -15.91
N SER A 153 4.34 0.17 -15.19
CA SER A 153 4.61 0.96 -13.98
C SER A 153 5.23 0.12 -12.86
N ILE A 154 4.75 -1.12 -12.66
CA ILE A 154 5.32 -2.07 -11.70
C ILE A 154 6.76 -2.42 -12.09
N ARG A 155 7.01 -2.78 -13.34
CA ARG A 155 8.35 -3.11 -13.83
C ARG A 155 9.28 -1.93 -13.69
N ALA A 156 8.90 -0.75 -14.19
CA ALA A 156 9.69 0.47 -14.08
C ALA A 156 10.04 0.82 -12.64
N PHE A 157 9.11 0.61 -11.70
CA PHE A 157 9.36 0.84 -10.28
C PHE A 157 10.42 -0.11 -9.72
N PHE A 158 10.29 -1.42 -9.98
CA PHE A 158 11.22 -2.42 -9.45
C PHE A 158 12.56 -2.49 -10.21
N ASP A 159 12.63 -1.97 -11.43
CA ASP A 159 13.87 -1.89 -12.19
C ASP A 159 14.72 -0.66 -11.79
N ASP A 160 14.13 0.34 -11.13
CA ASP A 160 14.86 1.50 -10.62
C ASP A 160 15.78 1.08 -9.45
N PRO A 161 17.11 1.31 -9.56
CA PRO A 161 18.07 0.96 -8.52
C PRO A 161 17.79 1.62 -7.17
N ASN A 162 17.25 2.86 -7.16
CA ASN A 162 16.94 3.58 -5.93
C ASN A 162 15.77 2.93 -5.19
N ASN A 163 14.75 2.48 -5.94
CA ASN A 163 13.61 1.78 -5.35
C ASN A 163 14.03 0.39 -4.84
N ARG A 164 14.91 -0.31 -5.55
CA ARG A 164 15.49 -1.57 -5.05
C ARG A 164 16.27 -1.35 -3.76
N ALA A 165 17.12 -0.34 -3.70
CA ALA A 165 17.87 0.00 -2.48
C ALA A 165 16.92 0.36 -1.31
N LEU A 166 15.84 1.10 -1.57
CA LEU A 166 14.79 1.37 -0.58
C LEU A 166 14.15 0.07 -0.07
N ILE A 167 13.77 -0.83 -0.97
CA ILE A 167 13.16 -2.13 -0.62
C ILE A 167 14.10 -2.96 0.27
N GLU A 168 15.38 -3.06 -0.07
CA GLU A 168 16.34 -3.80 0.74
C GLU A 168 16.53 -3.17 2.14
N ARG A 169 16.47 -1.86 2.25
CA ARG A 169 16.53 -1.17 3.55
C ARG A 169 15.26 -1.41 4.38
N LEU A 170 14.09 -1.45 3.76
CA LEU A 170 12.83 -1.83 4.42
C LEU A 170 12.86 -3.30 4.86
N ARG A 171 13.45 -4.19 4.05
CA ARG A 171 13.67 -5.59 4.39
C ARG A 171 14.59 -5.72 5.61
N ALA A 172 15.72 -5.03 5.60
CA ALA A 172 16.68 -5.02 6.72
C ALA A 172 16.05 -4.43 8.01
N ALA A 173 15.08 -3.53 7.88
CA ALA A 173 14.31 -3.02 9.01
C ALA A 173 13.29 -4.03 9.58
N GLY A 174 13.07 -5.15 8.91
CA GLY A 174 12.20 -6.24 9.37
C GLY A 174 10.71 -6.07 9.02
N LEU A 175 10.39 -5.36 7.95
CA LEU A 175 9.00 -5.26 7.49
C LEU A 175 8.51 -6.60 6.94
N ASN A 176 7.19 -6.80 6.99
CA ASN A 176 6.53 -7.98 6.45
C ASN A 176 6.51 -7.94 4.92
N PHE A 177 7.31 -8.77 4.28
CA PHE A 177 7.38 -8.96 2.82
C PHE A 177 6.45 -10.07 2.32
N GLY A 178 5.50 -10.50 3.13
CA GLY A 178 4.62 -11.61 2.89
C GLY A 178 5.25 -12.94 3.34
N SER A 179 4.42 -13.85 3.73
CA SER A 179 4.75 -15.26 3.85
C SER A 179 4.22 -15.94 2.59
N LYS A 180 4.85 -17.05 2.20
CA LYS A 180 4.52 -17.84 1.00
C LYS A 180 3.03 -17.73 0.64
N PRO A 181 2.68 -17.63 -0.66
CA PRO A 181 1.27 -17.60 -1.05
C PRO A 181 0.56 -18.67 -0.28
N LEU A 182 -0.59 -18.36 0.30
CA LEU A 182 -1.50 -19.41 0.82
C LEU A 182 -1.62 -20.39 -0.33
N SER A 183 -0.89 -21.51 -0.22
CA SER A 183 -0.83 -22.53 -1.24
C SER A 183 -2.27 -22.91 -1.54
N ASN A 184 -2.75 -22.56 -2.75
CA ASN A 184 -3.93 -23.12 -3.39
C ASN A 184 -5.10 -23.51 -2.45
N VAL A 185 -5.50 -22.63 -1.54
CA VAL A 185 -6.91 -22.62 -1.20
C VAL A 185 -7.52 -21.92 -2.41
N ASP A 186 -8.06 -22.71 -3.32
CA ASP A 186 -8.76 -22.21 -4.50
C ASP A 186 -9.62 -21.05 -4.05
N ALA A 187 -9.34 -19.83 -4.56
CA ALA A 187 -10.15 -18.67 -4.23
C ALA A 187 -11.65 -18.92 -4.55
N ALA A 188 -11.92 -19.91 -5.40
CA ALA A 188 -13.23 -20.45 -5.72
C ALA A 188 -13.84 -21.28 -4.58
N SER A 189 -13.04 -21.84 -3.66
CA SER A 189 -13.53 -22.69 -2.55
C SER A 189 -13.85 -21.90 -1.28
N LEU A 190 -13.54 -20.61 -1.24
CA LEU A 190 -13.86 -19.77 -0.08
C LEU A 190 -15.38 -19.51 -0.01
N PRO A 191 -15.97 -19.51 1.21
CA PRO A 191 -17.44 -19.47 1.40
C PRO A 191 -18.14 -18.28 0.74
N LEU A 192 -17.44 -17.13 0.61
CA LEU A 192 -17.99 -15.90 0.04
C LEU A 192 -17.36 -15.56 -1.32
N SER A 193 -16.70 -16.52 -1.97
CA SER A 193 -16.09 -16.31 -3.28
C SER A 193 -17.10 -15.80 -4.31
N GLY A 194 -16.72 -14.73 -5.02
CA GLY A 194 -17.57 -14.09 -6.03
C GLY A 194 -18.71 -13.23 -5.50
N LYS A 195 -18.96 -13.19 -4.18
CA LYS A 195 -20.02 -12.38 -3.57
C LYS A 195 -19.60 -10.94 -3.33
N ILE A 196 -20.52 -10.00 -3.58
CA ILE A 196 -20.30 -8.56 -3.40
C ILE A 196 -21.21 -8.04 -2.29
N PHE A 197 -20.58 -7.46 -1.26
CA PHE A 197 -21.23 -6.91 -0.08
C PHE A 197 -21.19 -5.39 -0.05
N VAL A 198 -22.28 -4.77 0.39
CA VAL A 198 -22.33 -3.33 0.68
C VAL A 198 -22.80 -3.12 2.11
N PHE A 199 -21.97 -2.51 2.92
CA PHE A 199 -22.28 -2.20 4.32
C PHE A 199 -22.92 -0.82 4.42
N THR A 200 -24.25 -0.78 4.61
CA THR A 200 -25.02 0.42 4.88
C THR A 200 -25.43 0.48 6.36
N GLY A 201 -25.56 1.66 6.93
CA GLY A 201 -25.96 1.80 8.32
C GLY A 201 -24.87 1.44 9.36
N THR A 202 -25.27 1.28 10.62
CA THR A 202 -24.39 0.91 11.74
C THR A 202 -24.54 -0.57 12.04
N LEU A 203 -23.42 -1.30 12.06
CA LEU A 203 -23.38 -2.70 12.46
C LEU A 203 -23.34 -2.78 13.99
N GLN A 204 -24.20 -3.60 14.58
CA GLN A 204 -24.29 -3.71 16.06
C GLN A 204 -23.13 -4.48 16.68
N SER A 205 -22.58 -5.48 15.98
CA SER A 205 -21.59 -6.40 16.54
C SER A 205 -20.13 -6.01 16.23
N MET A 206 -19.89 -5.17 15.21
CA MET A 206 -18.52 -4.80 14.82
C MET A 206 -18.49 -3.53 13.97
N GLY A 207 -17.31 -2.88 13.87
CA GLY A 207 -17.10 -1.75 12.98
C GLY A 207 -17.08 -2.16 11.50
N ARG A 208 -17.50 -1.26 10.59
CA ARG A 208 -17.53 -1.51 9.13
C ARG A 208 -16.20 -1.99 8.56
N SER A 209 -15.07 -1.46 9.05
CA SER A 209 -13.74 -1.86 8.61
C SER A 209 -13.47 -3.34 8.91
N LYS A 210 -13.82 -3.78 10.12
CA LYS A 210 -13.65 -5.18 10.53
C LYS A 210 -14.58 -6.13 9.76
N ALA A 211 -15.82 -5.69 9.49
CA ALA A 211 -16.74 -6.48 8.66
C ALA A 211 -16.22 -6.65 7.23
N LYS A 212 -15.65 -5.59 6.64
CA LYS A 212 -14.99 -5.67 5.32
C LYS A 212 -13.83 -6.65 5.33
N GLU A 213 -12.96 -6.59 6.32
CA GLU A 213 -11.82 -7.51 6.47
C GLU A 213 -12.28 -8.97 6.53
N ILE A 214 -13.33 -9.25 7.29
CA ILE A 214 -13.90 -10.61 7.41
C ILE A 214 -14.45 -11.08 6.06
N VAL A 215 -15.25 -10.27 5.37
CA VAL A 215 -15.78 -10.64 4.05
C VAL A 215 -14.66 -10.88 3.06
N GLU A 216 -13.64 -10.02 3.03
CA GLU A 216 -12.50 -10.15 2.13
C GLU A 216 -11.64 -11.37 2.46
N SER A 217 -11.46 -11.73 3.74
CA SER A 217 -10.75 -12.94 4.17
C SER A 217 -11.46 -14.22 3.76
N LEU A 218 -12.78 -14.18 3.61
CA LEU A 218 -13.62 -15.29 3.16
C LEU A 218 -13.83 -15.32 1.63
N GLY A 219 -13.10 -14.49 0.88
CA GLY A 219 -13.14 -14.46 -0.59
C GLY A 219 -14.20 -13.54 -1.20
N GLY A 220 -15.00 -12.86 -0.38
CA GLY A 220 -15.98 -11.87 -0.81
C GLY A 220 -15.33 -10.53 -1.19
N ARG A 221 -16.11 -9.62 -1.74
CA ARG A 221 -15.71 -8.24 -2.07
C ARG A 221 -16.60 -7.25 -1.37
N SER A 222 -16.02 -6.15 -0.89
CA SER A 222 -16.79 -5.04 -0.36
C SER A 222 -16.85 -3.89 -1.37
N ALA A 223 -18.06 -3.36 -1.62
CA ALA A 223 -18.28 -2.19 -2.47
C ALA A 223 -18.77 -1.00 -1.65
N SER A 224 -18.54 0.21 -2.17
CA SER A 224 -18.95 1.47 -1.52
C SER A 224 -20.40 1.85 -1.77
N GLY A 225 -21.06 1.26 -2.76
CA GLY A 225 -22.43 1.55 -3.12
C GLY A 225 -23.16 0.35 -3.71
N VAL A 226 -24.47 0.33 -3.56
CA VAL A 226 -25.35 -0.72 -4.09
C VAL A 226 -25.41 -0.63 -5.61
N SER A 227 -25.28 -1.76 -6.28
CA SER A 227 -25.41 -1.91 -7.73
C SER A 227 -26.17 -3.19 -8.08
N LYS A 228 -26.52 -3.37 -9.37
CA LYS A 228 -27.17 -4.61 -9.84
C LYS A 228 -26.34 -5.89 -9.59
N SER A 229 -25.06 -5.76 -9.26
CA SER A 229 -24.14 -6.85 -8.95
C SER A 229 -23.87 -7.01 -7.46
N THR A 230 -24.59 -6.32 -6.58
CA THR A 230 -24.50 -6.47 -5.12
C THR A 230 -25.33 -7.66 -4.70
N ASP A 231 -24.75 -8.58 -3.94
CA ASP A 231 -25.43 -9.79 -3.44
C ASP A 231 -26.03 -9.55 -2.05
N PHE A 232 -25.38 -8.72 -1.21
CA PHE A 232 -25.80 -8.48 0.18
C PHE A 232 -25.53 -7.04 0.61
#